data_36137f11aabb7702d62d0fa30576b1b0
#
_entry.id   36137f11aabb7702d62d0fa30576b1b0
#
_cell.length_a   1.000
_cell.length_b   1.000
_cell.length_c   1.000
_cell.angle_alpha   90.00
_cell.angle_beta   90.00
_cell.angle_gamma   90.00
#
_symmetry.space_group_name_H-M   'P 1'
#
loop_
_entity.id
_entity.type
_entity.pdbx_description
1 polymer ?
#
loop_
_entity_poly.entity_id
_entity_poly.type
_entity_poly.pdbx_seq_one_letter_code
_entity_poly.pdbx_strand_id
1 'polypeptide(L)'
;MTLNLKNQNDILNLENLNSNEIEYMFNDKPINRLKTKPQLEDKKKLLLELKNEIENIDNCELKNNATQLVFADGNCESKIMIIGEGPGQKEDEQGKPFVGDAGVLLNKMLEAIQIKRNNIYITNVVNYRPPNNRKPEPSEINRYSNFLRKHISIIDPKILILMGSTAMESLFGSKIKISKERGVWKDLIIHNKTYLTMITFHPAYLLRQAEQKKYSWADLKQIRKKIDELRISA
;
A
#
# COMPACT_ATOMS: atom_id res chain seq x y z
N MET A 1 52.78 19.87 -15.53
CA MET A 1 52.05 19.49 -16.76
C MET A 1 50.64 19.14 -16.36
N THR A 2 49.77 20.12 -16.29
CA THR A 2 48.37 19.97 -15.93
C THR A 2 47.60 19.69 -17.21
N LEU A 3 47.19 18.45 -17.40
CA LEU A 3 46.30 18.04 -18.50
C LEU A 3 44.95 18.71 -18.33
N ASN A 4 44.60 19.48 -19.32
CA ASN A 4 43.31 20.19 -19.42
C ASN A 4 42.22 19.16 -19.78
N LEU A 5 41.64 18.50 -18.77
CA LEU A 5 40.64 17.46 -18.89
C LEU A 5 39.25 17.95 -19.34
N LYS A 6 39.08 19.24 -19.61
CA LYS A 6 37.77 19.82 -19.99
C LYS A 6 37.31 19.54 -21.42
N ASN A 7 38.24 19.24 -22.36
CA ASN A 7 37.86 19.17 -23.77
C ASN A 7 37.53 17.77 -24.33
N GLN A 8 37.92 16.71 -23.67
CA GLN A 8 37.61 15.35 -24.18
C GLN A 8 36.29 14.77 -23.68
N ASN A 9 35.88 15.13 -22.46
CA ASN A 9 34.60 14.64 -21.94
C ASN A 9 33.38 15.37 -22.51
N ASP A 10 33.52 16.63 -22.91
CA ASP A 10 32.41 17.40 -23.49
C ASP A 10 32.10 16.98 -24.93
N ILE A 11 33.11 16.63 -25.73
CA ILE A 11 32.91 16.19 -27.11
C ILE A 11 32.34 14.78 -27.17
N LEU A 12 32.82 13.85 -26.34
CA LEU A 12 32.30 12.47 -26.25
C LEU A 12 30.85 12.42 -25.74
N ASN A 13 30.45 13.33 -24.87
CA ASN A 13 29.06 13.40 -24.40
C ASN A 13 28.09 13.95 -25.45
N LEU A 14 28.50 14.98 -26.23
CA LEU A 14 27.62 15.57 -27.23
C LEU A 14 27.40 14.66 -28.45
N GLU A 15 28.44 13.95 -28.91
CA GLU A 15 28.31 13.02 -30.03
C GLU A 15 27.49 11.76 -29.66
N ASN A 16 27.65 11.24 -28.45
CA ASN A 16 26.81 10.10 -27.95
C ASN A 16 25.38 10.49 -27.67
N LEU A 17 25.08 11.76 -27.34
CA LEU A 17 23.75 12.28 -27.11
C LEU A 17 22.98 12.47 -28.41
N ASN A 18 23.67 12.93 -29.48
CA ASN A 18 23.06 13.09 -30.80
C ASN A 18 22.78 11.77 -31.51
N SER A 19 23.55 10.70 -31.22
CA SER A 19 23.35 9.39 -31.83
C SER A 19 22.11 8.62 -31.31
N ASN A 20 21.55 9.07 -30.18
CA ASN A 20 20.40 8.38 -29.53
C ASN A 20 19.06 9.13 -29.67
N GLU A 21 18.96 10.15 -30.54
CA GLU A 21 17.76 10.97 -30.75
C GLU A 21 17.13 11.50 -29.43
N ILE A 22 17.93 11.74 -28.40
CA ILE A 22 17.44 12.23 -27.11
C ILE A 22 17.53 13.76 -27.13
N GLU A 23 16.40 14.44 -27.32
CA GLU A 23 16.32 15.88 -27.14
C GLU A 23 16.45 16.25 -25.66
N TYR A 24 17.58 16.85 -25.27
CA TYR A 24 17.75 17.42 -23.94
C TYR A 24 17.27 18.85 -23.92
N MET A 25 16.15 19.09 -23.28
CA MET A 25 15.72 20.46 -22.96
C MET A 25 16.39 20.92 -21.67
N PHE A 26 17.38 21.78 -21.78
CA PHE A 26 17.95 22.49 -20.64
C PHE A 26 17.06 23.69 -20.32
N ASN A 27 16.43 23.68 -19.14
CA ASN A 27 15.72 24.85 -18.64
C ASN A 27 16.73 25.80 -17.98
N ASP A 28 16.62 27.10 -18.27
CA ASP A 28 17.45 28.17 -17.69
C ASP A 28 17.27 28.35 -16.17
N LYS A 29 16.32 27.64 -15.59
CA LYS A 29 16.11 27.62 -14.13
C LYS A 29 16.51 26.26 -13.54
N PRO A 30 17.26 26.24 -12.44
CA PRO A 30 17.61 24.99 -11.77
C PRO A 30 16.35 24.25 -11.34
N ILE A 31 16.18 23.03 -11.83
CA ILE A 31 15.09 22.17 -11.38
C ILE A 31 15.45 21.67 -9.99
N ASN A 32 14.68 22.03 -8.99
CA ASN A 32 14.80 21.45 -7.66
C ASN A 32 14.40 19.97 -7.72
N ARG A 33 15.39 19.09 -7.86
CA ARG A 33 15.22 17.64 -7.88
C ARG A 33 15.05 17.03 -6.49
N LEU A 34 15.11 17.82 -5.44
CA LEU A 34 14.69 17.39 -4.11
C LEU A 34 13.18 17.25 -4.16
N LYS A 35 12.69 16.01 -4.25
CA LYS A 35 11.26 15.73 -4.15
C LYS A 35 10.80 16.18 -2.77
N THR A 36 10.22 17.36 -2.69
CA THR A 36 9.46 17.77 -1.51
C THR A 36 8.36 16.75 -1.30
N LYS A 37 8.15 16.32 -0.04
CA LYS A 37 7.02 15.42 0.25
C LYS A 37 5.75 16.10 -0.27
N PRO A 38 4.86 15.37 -0.98
CA PRO A 38 3.61 15.93 -1.45
C PRO A 38 2.88 16.61 -0.29
N GLN A 39 2.39 17.82 -0.51
CA GLN A 39 1.52 18.49 0.45
C GLN A 39 0.19 17.73 0.56
N LEU A 40 -0.59 17.97 1.61
CA LEU A 40 -1.86 17.28 1.85
C LEU A 40 -2.83 17.38 0.65
N GLU A 41 -2.90 18.57 0.03
CA GLU A 41 -3.72 18.79 -1.16
C GLU A 41 -3.25 17.95 -2.35
N ASP A 42 -1.92 17.85 -2.55
CA ASP A 42 -1.34 16.99 -3.59
C ASP A 42 -1.69 15.53 -3.35
N LYS A 43 -1.64 15.04 -2.10
CA LYS A 43 -2.01 13.66 -1.75
C LYS A 43 -3.48 13.38 -2.05
N LYS A 44 -4.39 14.29 -1.66
CA LYS A 44 -5.83 14.14 -1.94
C LYS A 44 -6.10 14.10 -3.44
N LYS A 45 -5.44 14.96 -4.21
CA LYS A 45 -5.54 14.98 -5.67
C LYS A 45 -5.05 13.66 -6.26
N LEU A 46 -3.87 13.18 -5.87
CA LEU A 46 -3.31 11.90 -6.34
C LEU A 46 -4.19 10.70 -5.96
N LEU A 47 -4.80 10.71 -4.78
CA LEU A 47 -5.74 9.67 -4.37
C LEU A 47 -7.03 9.70 -5.19
N LEU A 48 -7.52 10.89 -5.54
CA LEU A 48 -8.68 11.04 -6.42
C LEU A 48 -8.36 10.55 -7.83
N GLU A 49 -7.20 10.88 -8.37
CA GLU A 49 -6.72 10.37 -9.66
C GLU A 49 -6.63 8.84 -9.65
N LEU A 50 -6.01 8.26 -8.61
CA LEU A 50 -5.92 6.80 -8.45
C LEU A 50 -7.30 6.15 -8.31
N LYS A 51 -8.23 6.77 -7.58
CA LYS A 51 -9.61 6.30 -7.47
C LYS A 51 -10.27 6.26 -8.84
N ASN A 52 -10.16 7.33 -9.61
CA ASN A 52 -10.69 7.41 -10.97
C ASN A 52 -10.06 6.37 -11.92
N GLU A 53 -8.73 6.11 -11.80
CA GLU A 53 -8.08 5.04 -12.57
C GLU A 53 -8.70 3.68 -12.27
N ILE A 54 -8.98 3.37 -10.99
CA ILE A 54 -9.59 2.10 -10.59
C ILE A 54 -11.07 2.04 -11.02
N GLU A 55 -11.81 3.16 -10.92
CA GLU A 55 -13.20 3.24 -11.38
C GLU A 55 -13.34 3.04 -12.88
N ASN A 56 -12.34 3.44 -13.65
CA ASN A 56 -12.31 3.30 -15.10
C ASN A 56 -11.55 2.05 -15.58
N ILE A 57 -11.28 1.08 -14.70
CA ILE A 57 -10.62 -0.17 -15.09
C ILE A 57 -11.50 -0.95 -16.06
N ASP A 58 -10.94 -1.26 -17.25
CA ASP A 58 -11.63 -2.00 -18.29
C ASP A 58 -11.58 -3.52 -18.05
N ASN A 59 -12.58 -4.24 -18.58
CA ASN A 59 -12.63 -5.69 -18.58
C ASN A 59 -12.36 -6.32 -17.20
N CYS A 60 -12.90 -5.68 -16.12
CA CYS A 60 -12.74 -6.12 -14.77
C CYS A 60 -13.99 -6.88 -14.29
N GLU A 61 -13.89 -8.19 -14.20
CA GLU A 61 -14.99 -9.04 -13.77
C GLU A 61 -15.45 -8.72 -12.35
N LEU A 62 -14.52 -8.42 -11.43
CA LEU A 62 -14.86 -8.00 -10.06
C LEU A 62 -15.74 -6.74 -10.07
N LYS A 63 -15.41 -5.75 -10.91
CA LYS A 63 -16.20 -4.53 -11.03
C LYS A 63 -17.61 -4.80 -11.54
N ASN A 64 -17.77 -5.70 -12.51
CA ASN A 64 -19.07 -6.02 -13.10
C ASN A 64 -20.00 -6.73 -12.10
N ASN A 65 -19.44 -7.41 -11.10
CA ASN A 65 -20.21 -8.18 -10.10
C ASN A 65 -20.37 -7.45 -8.75
N ALA A 66 -19.70 -6.32 -8.55
CA ALA A 66 -19.77 -5.54 -7.32
C ALA A 66 -20.80 -4.41 -7.42
N THR A 67 -21.31 -3.96 -6.28
CA THR A 67 -22.25 -2.84 -6.17
C THR A 67 -21.52 -1.51 -6.39
N GLN A 68 -20.34 -1.35 -5.80
CA GLN A 68 -19.54 -0.13 -5.90
C GLN A 68 -18.07 -0.37 -5.56
N LEU A 69 -17.26 0.65 -5.86
CA LEU A 69 -15.86 0.69 -5.48
C LEU A 69 -15.71 0.86 -3.95
N VAL A 70 -14.91 0.01 -3.33
CA VAL A 70 -14.45 0.13 -1.95
C VAL A 70 -12.99 0.61 -1.97
N PHE A 71 -12.79 1.92 -2.00
CA PHE A 71 -11.45 2.49 -2.24
C PHE A 71 -10.58 2.46 -0.99
N ALA A 72 -10.94 3.22 0.02
CA ALA A 72 -10.19 3.35 1.27
C ALA A 72 -11.02 4.04 2.37
N ASP A 73 -10.50 4.01 3.61
CA ASP A 73 -11.04 4.73 4.77
C ASP A 73 -9.90 5.26 5.65
N GLY A 74 -10.15 6.32 6.40
CA GLY A 74 -9.24 6.90 7.38
C GLY A 74 -8.46 8.11 6.87
N ASN A 75 -7.30 8.39 7.49
CA ASN A 75 -6.53 9.60 7.27
C ASN A 75 -5.42 9.40 6.24
N CYS A 76 -5.46 10.12 5.11
CA CYS A 76 -4.43 10.06 4.07
C CYS A 76 -3.04 10.58 4.50
N GLU A 77 -2.93 11.28 5.63
CA GLU A 77 -1.64 11.68 6.21
C GLU A 77 -1.11 10.68 7.25
N SER A 78 -1.85 9.60 7.48
CA SER A 78 -1.46 8.58 8.45
C SER A 78 -0.06 8.04 8.17
N LYS A 79 0.66 7.77 9.26
CA LYS A 79 1.95 7.07 9.22
C LYS A 79 1.78 5.55 9.33
N ILE A 80 0.54 5.07 9.46
CA ILE A 80 0.19 3.66 9.55
C ILE A 80 -0.83 3.35 8.47
N MET A 81 -0.53 2.37 7.63
CA MET A 81 -1.45 1.89 6.59
C MET A 81 -1.73 0.41 6.78
N ILE A 82 -3.01 0.05 6.72
CA ILE A 82 -3.48 -1.34 6.79
C ILE A 82 -3.99 -1.76 5.42
N ILE A 83 -3.60 -2.95 4.99
CA ILE A 83 -4.03 -3.56 3.73
C ILE A 83 -4.68 -4.91 4.03
N GLY A 84 -5.96 -5.04 3.68
CA GLY A 84 -6.71 -6.29 3.71
C GLY A 84 -6.73 -7.02 2.37
N GLU A 85 -7.58 -8.04 2.28
CA GLU A 85 -7.74 -8.87 1.08
C GLU A 85 -8.63 -8.21 0.03
N GLY A 86 -9.88 -7.96 0.36
CA GLY A 86 -10.90 -7.42 -0.52
C GLY A 86 -12.19 -7.12 0.24
N PRO A 87 -13.16 -6.44 -0.40
CA PRO A 87 -14.45 -6.14 0.21
C PRO A 87 -15.31 -7.40 0.40
N GLY A 88 -15.99 -7.47 1.54
CA GLY A 88 -17.13 -8.35 1.75
C GLY A 88 -18.44 -7.65 1.38
N GLN A 89 -19.57 -8.28 1.69
CA GLN A 89 -20.90 -7.75 1.34
C GLN A 89 -21.18 -6.38 1.97
N LYS A 90 -20.92 -6.22 3.27
CA LYS A 90 -21.19 -4.96 3.98
C LYS A 90 -20.29 -3.82 3.48
N GLU A 91 -19.04 -4.15 3.13
CA GLU A 91 -18.10 -3.22 2.53
C GLU A 91 -18.55 -2.76 1.15
N ASP A 92 -19.04 -3.69 0.32
CA ASP A 92 -19.57 -3.43 -1.02
C ASP A 92 -20.84 -2.56 -0.97
N GLU A 93 -21.72 -2.78 0.01
CA GLU A 93 -22.93 -1.98 0.24
C GLU A 93 -22.61 -0.55 0.72
N GLN A 94 -21.58 -0.38 1.55
CA GLN A 94 -21.24 0.91 2.19
C GLN A 94 -20.12 1.69 1.49
N GLY A 95 -19.39 1.06 0.56
CA GLY A 95 -18.24 1.68 -0.12
C GLY A 95 -17.03 1.91 0.78
N LYS A 96 -16.95 1.26 1.96
CA LYS A 96 -15.87 1.43 2.93
C LYS A 96 -15.25 0.09 3.33
N PRO A 97 -13.90 0.01 3.45
CA PRO A 97 -13.23 -1.23 3.87
C PRO A 97 -13.45 -1.49 5.35
N PHE A 98 -13.52 -2.77 5.73
CA PHE A 98 -13.60 -3.23 7.11
C PHE A 98 -14.77 -2.60 7.92
N VAL A 99 -15.97 -2.71 7.42
CA VAL A 99 -17.24 -2.30 8.11
C VAL A 99 -18.09 -3.49 8.54
N GLY A 100 -17.83 -4.68 8.02
CA GLY A 100 -18.48 -5.93 8.43
C GLY A 100 -17.90 -6.49 9.73
N ASP A 101 -18.22 -7.75 10.03
CA ASP A 101 -17.81 -8.41 11.30
C ASP A 101 -16.29 -8.48 11.47
N ALA A 102 -15.56 -8.68 10.36
CA ALA A 102 -14.10 -8.60 10.34
C ALA A 102 -13.60 -7.18 10.70
N GLY A 103 -14.29 -6.15 10.24
CA GLY A 103 -14.01 -4.75 10.57
C GLY A 103 -14.29 -4.43 12.04
N VAL A 104 -15.37 -4.96 12.61
CA VAL A 104 -15.66 -4.82 14.05
C VAL A 104 -14.54 -5.44 14.88
N LEU A 105 -14.05 -6.63 14.49
CA LEU A 105 -12.90 -7.24 15.18
C LEU A 105 -11.63 -6.41 14.98
N LEU A 106 -11.36 -5.88 13.77
CA LEU A 106 -10.23 -5.00 13.53
C LEU A 106 -10.26 -3.77 14.45
N ASN A 107 -11.41 -3.13 14.60
CA ASN A 107 -11.54 -1.98 15.49
C ASN A 107 -11.18 -2.33 16.94
N LYS A 108 -11.66 -3.49 17.46
CA LYS A 108 -11.27 -3.98 18.79
C LYS A 108 -9.78 -4.30 18.90
N MET A 109 -9.17 -4.84 17.83
CA MET A 109 -7.72 -5.11 17.79
C MET A 109 -6.92 -3.82 17.86
N LEU A 110 -7.33 -2.78 17.14
CA LEU A 110 -6.70 -1.46 17.15
C LEU A 110 -6.85 -0.77 18.51
N GLU A 111 -8.07 -0.78 19.07
CA GLU A 111 -8.37 -0.22 20.38
C GLU A 111 -7.52 -0.87 21.49
N ALA A 112 -7.33 -2.19 21.45
CA ALA A 112 -6.52 -2.94 22.41
C ALA A 112 -5.04 -2.51 22.42
N ILE A 113 -4.56 -1.88 21.35
CA ILE A 113 -3.21 -1.29 21.26
C ILE A 113 -3.24 0.24 21.17
N GLN A 114 -4.34 0.85 21.62
CA GLN A 114 -4.52 2.30 21.72
C GLN A 114 -4.32 3.05 20.39
N ILE A 115 -4.81 2.47 19.30
CA ILE A 115 -4.84 3.11 17.98
C ILE A 115 -6.29 3.45 17.64
N LYS A 116 -6.54 4.71 17.31
CA LYS A 116 -7.85 5.15 16.79
C LYS A 116 -7.96 4.87 15.30
N ARG A 117 -9.08 4.29 14.86
CA ARG A 117 -9.33 4.01 13.44
C ARG A 117 -9.12 5.24 12.54
N ASN A 118 -9.54 6.42 13.00
CA ASN A 118 -9.40 7.67 12.24
C ASN A 118 -7.95 8.15 12.09
N ASN A 119 -7.01 7.60 12.84
CA ASN A 119 -5.59 7.96 12.78
C ASN A 119 -4.79 7.05 11.84
N ILE A 120 -5.42 6.04 11.24
CA ILE A 120 -4.80 5.12 10.28
C ILE A 120 -5.42 5.25 8.91
N TYR A 121 -4.78 4.66 7.90
CA TYR A 121 -5.31 4.54 6.56
C TYR A 121 -5.54 3.07 6.21
N ILE A 122 -6.71 2.73 5.67
CA ILE A 122 -7.11 1.34 5.44
C ILE A 122 -7.54 1.18 3.99
N THR A 123 -7.05 0.16 3.32
CA THR A 123 -7.49 -0.27 1.99
C THR A 123 -7.40 -1.79 1.85
N ASN A 124 -7.67 -2.31 0.66
CA ASN A 124 -7.56 -3.72 0.31
C ASN A 124 -6.67 -3.94 -0.92
N VAL A 125 -6.27 -5.18 -1.15
CA VAL A 125 -5.54 -5.60 -2.37
C VAL A 125 -6.41 -5.40 -3.61
N VAL A 126 -7.68 -5.84 -3.54
CA VAL A 126 -8.69 -5.60 -4.58
C VAL A 126 -9.77 -4.66 -4.05
N ASN A 127 -10.27 -3.79 -4.91
CA ASN A 127 -11.20 -2.72 -4.50
C ASN A 127 -12.66 -3.02 -4.84
N TYR A 128 -12.94 -4.09 -5.55
CA TYR A 128 -14.28 -4.57 -5.83
C TYR A 128 -14.48 -5.95 -5.22
N ARG A 129 -15.70 -6.20 -4.74
CA ARG A 129 -16.07 -7.44 -4.05
C ARG A 129 -16.01 -8.64 -5.00
N PRO A 130 -15.24 -9.71 -4.67
CA PRO A 130 -15.31 -10.96 -5.42
C PRO A 130 -16.68 -11.64 -5.27
N PRO A 131 -17.22 -12.29 -6.31
CA PRO A 131 -18.48 -13.02 -6.25
C PRO A 131 -18.50 -14.00 -5.07
N ASN A 132 -19.61 -14.04 -4.34
CA ASN A 132 -19.82 -14.93 -3.17
C ASN A 132 -18.76 -14.80 -2.07
N ASN A 133 -18.08 -13.66 -1.98
CA ASN A 133 -16.95 -13.40 -1.04
C ASN A 133 -15.82 -14.44 -1.19
N ARG A 134 -15.59 -14.98 -2.38
CA ARG A 134 -14.44 -15.87 -2.62
C ARG A 134 -13.11 -15.12 -2.47
N LYS A 135 -12.03 -15.85 -2.26
CA LYS A 135 -10.70 -15.28 -2.33
C LYS A 135 -10.46 -14.72 -3.75
N PRO A 136 -9.83 -13.53 -3.90
CA PRO A 136 -9.40 -13.04 -5.21
C PRO A 136 -8.45 -14.01 -5.89
N GLU A 137 -8.60 -14.18 -7.19
CA GLU A 137 -7.71 -15.01 -8.00
C GLU A 137 -6.35 -14.34 -8.23
N PRO A 138 -5.29 -15.12 -8.52
CA PRO A 138 -3.97 -14.55 -8.80
C PRO A 138 -3.96 -13.53 -9.95
N SER A 139 -4.78 -13.74 -10.98
CA SER A 139 -4.98 -12.80 -12.10
C SER A 139 -5.58 -11.48 -11.65
N GLU A 140 -6.57 -11.54 -10.75
CA GLU A 140 -7.22 -10.37 -10.16
C GLU A 140 -6.25 -9.61 -9.26
N ILE A 141 -5.52 -10.31 -8.37
CA ILE A 141 -4.49 -9.71 -7.51
C ILE A 141 -3.43 -9.01 -8.37
N ASN A 142 -2.95 -9.66 -9.42
CA ASN A 142 -1.95 -9.08 -10.31
C ASN A 142 -2.45 -7.82 -11.02
N ARG A 143 -3.71 -7.81 -11.45
CA ARG A 143 -4.35 -6.64 -12.07
C ARG A 143 -4.34 -5.42 -11.16
N TYR A 144 -4.56 -5.59 -9.85
CA TYR A 144 -4.56 -4.51 -8.87
C TYR A 144 -3.17 -4.16 -8.33
N SER A 145 -2.16 -4.95 -8.61
CA SER A 145 -0.81 -4.81 -8.04
C SER A 145 -0.22 -3.40 -8.24
N ASN A 146 -0.35 -2.84 -9.45
CA ASN A 146 0.17 -1.49 -9.75
C ASN A 146 -0.60 -0.40 -8.98
N PHE A 147 -1.93 -0.51 -8.89
CA PHE A 147 -2.77 0.42 -8.12
C PHE A 147 -2.42 0.38 -6.64
N LEU A 148 -2.24 -0.81 -6.07
CA LEU A 148 -1.83 -0.98 -4.68
C LEU A 148 -0.46 -0.35 -4.41
N ARG A 149 0.52 -0.55 -5.28
CA ARG A 149 1.86 0.06 -5.16
C ARG A 149 1.81 1.58 -5.27
N LYS A 150 1.02 2.14 -6.20
CA LYS A 150 0.75 3.58 -6.29
C LYS A 150 0.12 4.08 -5.00
N HIS A 151 -0.90 3.38 -4.48
CA HIS A 151 -1.62 3.72 -3.25
C HIS A 151 -0.67 3.83 -2.05
N ILE A 152 0.19 2.82 -1.83
CA ILE A 152 1.21 2.82 -0.78
C ILE A 152 2.18 4.01 -0.98
N SER A 153 2.59 4.28 -2.21
CA SER A 153 3.52 5.38 -2.51
C SER A 153 2.92 6.75 -2.25
N ILE A 154 1.62 6.95 -2.50
CA ILE A 154 0.90 8.21 -2.25
C ILE A 154 0.74 8.43 -0.74
N ILE A 155 0.28 7.43 0.01
CA ILE A 155 0.10 7.52 1.46
C ILE A 155 1.45 7.70 2.16
N ASP A 156 2.48 7.01 1.70
CA ASP A 156 3.83 7.08 2.23
C ASP A 156 3.91 6.78 3.74
N PRO A 157 3.39 5.62 4.19
CA PRO A 157 3.36 5.29 5.61
C PRO A 157 4.76 4.98 6.15
N LYS A 158 4.96 5.14 7.47
CA LYS A 158 6.14 4.63 8.17
C LYS A 158 6.00 3.15 8.52
N ILE A 159 4.77 2.71 8.77
CA ILE A 159 4.42 1.32 9.08
C ILE A 159 3.34 0.84 8.13
N LEU A 160 3.58 -0.29 7.49
CA LEU A 160 2.62 -1.01 6.68
C LEU A 160 2.20 -2.29 7.41
N ILE A 161 0.90 -2.56 7.52
CA ILE A 161 0.36 -3.76 8.15
C ILE A 161 -0.43 -4.54 7.11
N LEU A 162 0.03 -5.74 6.79
CA LEU A 162 -0.62 -6.64 5.85
C LEU A 162 -1.46 -7.67 6.61
N MET A 163 -2.77 -7.65 6.38
CA MET A 163 -3.71 -8.54 7.04
C MET A 163 -4.10 -9.71 6.13
N GLY A 164 -3.55 -10.88 6.46
CA GLY A 164 -3.86 -12.13 5.77
C GLY A 164 -2.89 -12.50 4.65
N SER A 165 -3.08 -13.72 4.13
CA SER A 165 -2.19 -14.28 3.10
C SER A 165 -2.29 -13.52 1.79
N THR A 166 -3.48 -13.07 1.38
CA THR A 166 -3.67 -12.36 0.12
C THR A 166 -2.92 -11.03 0.10
N ALA A 167 -2.98 -10.24 1.19
CA ALA A 167 -2.22 -9.00 1.30
C ALA A 167 -0.70 -9.26 1.31
N MET A 168 -0.25 -10.32 1.98
CA MET A 168 1.14 -10.74 1.97
C MET A 168 1.57 -11.18 0.56
N GLU A 169 0.82 -12.08 -0.08
CA GLU A 169 1.13 -12.65 -1.39
C GLU A 169 1.18 -11.57 -2.50
N SER A 170 0.32 -10.55 -2.42
CA SER A 170 0.26 -9.45 -3.41
C SER A 170 1.53 -8.60 -3.47
N LEU A 171 2.30 -8.53 -2.38
CA LEU A 171 3.47 -7.66 -2.26
C LEU A 171 4.79 -8.42 -2.12
N PHE A 172 4.78 -9.60 -1.49
CA PHE A 172 5.97 -10.45 -1.26
C PHE A 172 6.02 -11.69 -2.15
N GLY A 173 4.92 -12.01 -2.87
CA GLY A 173 4.81 -13.17 -3.73
C GLY A 173 4.23 -14.41 -3.06
N SER A 174 3.75 -15.36 -3.88
CA SER A 174 2.94 -16.51 -3.44
C SER A 174 3.74 -17.68 -2.84
N LYS A 175 5.08 -17.66 -2.92
CA LYS A 175 5.94 -18.77 -2.42
C LYS A 175 6.08 -18.84 -0.90
N ILE A 176 5.55 -17.85 -0.18
CA ILE A 176 5.70 -17.72 1.27
C ILE A 176 4.40 -18.10 2.00
N LYS A 177 4.54 -18.63 3.22
CA LYS A 177 3.39 -19.07 4.04
C LYS A 177 3.21 -18.10 5.22
N ILE A 178 2.00 -17.55 5.37
CA ILE A 178 1.67 -16.59 6.44
C ILE A 178 2.02 -17.13 7.84
N SER A 179 1.86 -18.42 8.10
CA SER A 179 2.20 -19.03 9.40
C SER A 179 3.66 -18.90 9.78
N LYS A 180 4.57 -18.75 8.80
CA LYS A 180 6.01 -18.54 9.02
C LYS A 180 6.40 -17.07 9.03
N GLU A 181 5.63 -16.23 8.35
CA GLU A 181 5.99 -14.84 8.07
C GLU A 181 5.31 -13.84 9.00
N ARG A 182 4.17 -14.23 9.63
CA ARG A 182 3.48 -13.35 10.57
C ARG A 182 4.33 -13.03 11.81
N GLY A 183 4.14 -11.84 12.32
CA GLY A 183 4.81 -11.40 13.56
C GLY A 183 6.29 -11.07 13.38
N VAL A 184 6.78 -11.03 12.15
CA VAL A 184 8.16 -10.65 11.84
C VAL A 184 8.15 -9.37 11.01
N TRP A 185 8.96 -8.38 11.41
CA TRP A 185 9.16 -7.16 10.64
C TRP A 185 9.94 -7.46 9.36
N LYS A 186 9.48 -6.90 8.25
CA LYS A 186 10.09 -7.06 6.94
C LYS A 186 10.21 -5.72 6.23
N ASP A 187 11.20 -5.62 5.38
CA ASP A 187 11.37 -4.49 4.47
C ASP A 187 10.71 -4.79 3.13
N LEU A 188 9.73 -3.97 2.76
CA LEU A 188 9.09 -4.00 1.45
C LEU A 188 9.65 -2.88 0.60
N ILE A 189 10.21 -3.22 -0.56
CA ILE A 189 10.75 -2.23 -1.49
C ILE A 189 9.70 -1.96 -2.58
N ILE A 190 9.25 -0.71 -2.67
CA ILE A 190 8.38 -0.22 -3.74
C ILE A 190 9.08 0.96 -4.41
N HIS A 191 9.32 0.85 -5.71
CA HIS A 191 10.22 1.75 -6.43
C HIS A 191 11.55 1.84 -5.68
N ASN A 192 12.05 3.01 -5.35
CA ASN A 192 13.34 3.18 -4.66
C ASN A 192 13.14 3.49 -3.16
N LYS A 193 12.03 3.04 -2.56
CA LYS A 193 11.71 3.29 -1.16
C LYS A 193 11.39 2.02 -0.40
N THR A 194 11.93 1.93 0.83
CA THR A 194 11.68 0.82 1.76
C THR A 194 10.57 1.17 2.73
N TYR A 195 9.62 0.25 2.92
CA TYR A 195 8.50 0.35 3.85
C TYR A 195 8.61 -0.73 4.92
N LEU A 196 8.67 -0.32 6.18
CA LEU A 196 8.67 -1.25 7.31
C LEU A 196 7.31 -1.93 7.42
N THR A 197 7.28 -3.24 7.25
CA THR A 197 6.04 -4.01 7.06
C THR A 197 5.89 -5.10 8.12
N MET A 198 4.70 -5.18 8.73
CA MET A 198 4.27 -6.28 9.59
C MET A 198 3.20 -7.10 8.89
N ILE A 199 3.35 -8.43 8.92
CA ILE A 199 2.34 -9.38 8.44
C ILE A 199 1.63 -9.97 9.64
N THR A 200 0.28 -9.99 9.62
CA THR A 200 -0.54 -10.61 10.68
C THR A 200 -1.75 -11.32 10.08
N PHE A 201 -2.46 -12.11 10.89
CA PHE A 201 -3.67 -12.78 10.44
C PHE A 201 -4.79 -11.80 10.12
N HIS A 202 -5.60 -12.14 9.10
CA HIS A 202 -6.79 -11.38 8.76
C HIS A 202 -7.87 -11.54 9.84
N PRO A 203 -8.60 -10.48 10.23
CA PRO A 203 -9.66 -10.59 11.25
C PRO A 203 -10.73 -11.63 10.91
N ALA A 204 -11.13 -11.78 9.65
CA ALA A 204 -12.08 -12.81 9.24
C ALA A 204 -11.57 -14.24 9.50
N TYR A 205 -10.28 -14.49 9.41
CA TYR A 205 -9.68 -15.76 9.80
C TYR A 205 -9.78 -15.98 11.32
N LEU A 206 -9.55 -14.95 12.12
CA LEU A 206 -9.62 -14.99 13.59
C LEU A 206 -11.06 -15.17 14.13
N LEU A 207 -12.08 -14.80 13.35
CA LEU A 207 -13.47 -15.10 13.68
C LEU A 207 -13.78 -16.59 13.54
N ARG A 208 -13.16 -17.26 12.55
CA ARG A 208 -13.33 -18.69 12.32
C ARG A 208 -12.41 -19.57 13.16
N GLN A 209 -11.26 -19.05 13.56
CA GLN A 209 -10.19 -19.76 14.29
C GLN A 209 -9.79 -18.95 15.52
N ALA A 210 -10.63 -18.98 16.55
CA ALA A 210 -10.52 -18.08 17.70
C ALA A 210 -9.22 -18.31 18.50
N GLU A 211 -8.69 -19.53 18.53
CA GLU A 211 -7.44 -19.88 19.19
C GLU A 211 -6.21 -19.20 18.57
N GLN A 212 -6.31 -18.76 17.32
CA GLN A 212 -5.24 -18.02 16.62
C GLN A 212 -5.12 -16.56 17.09
N LYS A 213 -6.11 -16.03 17.81
CA LYS A 213 -6.08 -14.65 18.35
C LYS A 213 -4.86 -14.40 19.24
N LYS A 214 -4.37 -15.40 19.96
CA LYS A 214 -3.16 -15.28 20.79
C LYS A 214 -1.92 -14.88 19.98
N TYR A 215 -1.81 -15.36 18.76
CA TYR A 215 -0.69 -15.02 17.87
C TYR A 215 -0.84 -13.60 17.31
N SER A 216 -2.03 -13.23 16.86
CA SER A 216 -2.28 -11.83 16.44
C SER A 216 -2.09 -10.85 17.58
N TRP A 217 -2.41 -11.25 18.83
CA TRP A 217 -2.13 -10.42 20.00
C TRP A 217 -0.63 -10.16 20.18
N ALA A 218 0.21 -11.19 19.96
CA ALA A 218 1.66 -11.03 19.98
C ALA A 218 2.14 -10.06 18.89
N ASP A 219 1.56 -10.15 17.67
CA ASP A 219 1.87 -9.22 16.57
C ASP A 219 1.49 -7.79 16.91
N LEU A 220 0.28 -7.59 17.44
CA LEU A 220 -0.23 -6.27 17.83
C LEU A 220 0.65 -5.60 18.88
N LYS A 221 1.14 -6.33 19.88
CA LYS A 221 2.09 -5.81 20.87
C LYS A 221 3.40 -5.35 20.22
N GLN A 222 3.90 -6.08 19.23
CA GLN A 222 5.10 -5.66 18.48
C GLN A 222 4.82 -4.41 17.62
N ILE A 223 3.62 -4.31 17.02
CA ILE A 223 3.20 -3.11 16.28
C ILE A 223 3.17 -1.91 17.23
N ARG A 224 2.54 -2.04 18.41
CA ARG A 224 2.49 -0.95 19.40
C ARG A 224 3.89 -0.49 19.80
N LYS A 225 4.75 -1.45 20.17
CA LYS A 225 6.15 -1.17 20.51
C LYS A 225 6.86 -0.37 19.41
N LYS A 226 6.68 -0.79 18.15
CA LYS A 226 7.32 -0.11 17.00
C LYS A 226 6.77 1.30 16.78
N ILE A 227 5.48 1.51 16.99
CA ILE A 227 4.84 2.84 16.93
C ILE A 227 5.46 3.78 17.97
N ASP A 228 5.67 3.29 19.21
CA ASP A 228 6.29 4.04 20.28
C ASP A 228 7.76 4.37 19.98
N GLU A 229 8.53 3.38 19.49
CA GLU A 229 9.93 3.57 19.07
C GLU A 229 10.06 4.64 17.97
N LEU A 230 9.12 4.66 17.01
CA LEU A 230 9.11 5.63 15.91
C LEU A 230 8.43 6.96 16.27
N ARG A 231 7.91 7.09 17.49
CA ARG A 231 7.17 8.27 17.99
C ARG A 231 6.03 8.67 17.03
N ILE A 232 5.25 7.69 16.61
CA ILE A 232 4.09 7.92 15.72
C ILE A 232 2.88 8.22 16.60
N SER A 233 2.23 9.37 16.34
CA SER A 233 0.91 9.67 16.91
C SER A 233 -0.15 8.84 16.19
N ALA A 234 -0.79 7.89 16.89
CA ALA A 234 -1.73 6.93 16.32
C ALA A 234 -3.07 6.92 17.09
#